data_7fcef52a4dbeffee5c177384ca7bedba
#
_entry.id   7fcef52a4dbeffee5c177384ca7bedba
#
_cell.length_a   1.000
_cell.length_b   1.000
_cell.length_c   1.000
_cell.angle_alpha   90.00
_cell.angle_beta   90.00
_cell.angle_gamma   90.00
#
_symmetry.space_group_name_H-M   'P 1'
#
loop_
_entity.id
_entity.type
_entity.pdbx_description
1 polymer ?
#
loop_
_entity_poly.entity_id
_entity_poly.type
_entity_poly.pdbx_seq_one_letter_code
_entity_poly.pdbx_strand_id
1 'polypeptide(L)'
;MTEPLWQWDELVAASQGRADGTPIAPITGFSIDTRTLAPGDVFVALQADRNGHDFVGAAFKAGAVAALVSKGYRRGSGDGALIRAEDSLAALEAIGRAARIRTNARIVAVTGSVGKTGAKEMLRLCLSEGGATHASQKSYNNHWGVPLTLARMPKETEFGIFEIGMNHAGEITPLSKMVHPHFVVITTVEPVHLQYFASVEAIAEAKAEILRGLVPGGTAVLPRDNAHFVLLKERADGAGAKIVSFGYGEDADVRCIQANLDAKGSSVIAGLGSQRFPYRIGAPGEHYVKNSLAVLAVLTSLNADPMRRLSALARVNAPQGRGARTVLDAPGGQVLLIDESYNANPASVRAALEAMATTERSDFPRRVAVLGDMLELGDASAELHRGLKEAVDAAGVDLVLACGPMMKLLFDDLKPAQQGAWAQDSTQLAEIFLDTVRAGDAVMIKGSLASKMTPLAEALLARFPKVGS
;
A
#
# COMPACT_ATOMS: atom_id res chain seq x y z
N MET A 1 -29.61 3.05 16.48
CA MET A 1 -28.49 3.97 16.76
C MET A 1 -27.22 3.10 16.65
N THR A 2 -26.26 3.48 15.80
CA THR A 2 -24.97 2.80 15.71
C THR A 2 -24.23 2.97 17.02
N GLU A 3 -23.70 1.88 17.59
CA GLU A 3 -22.84 1.96 18.78
C GLU A 3 -21.64 2.86 18.46
N PRO A 4 -21.25 3.75 19.41
CA PRO A 4 -20.09 4.60 19.19
C PRO A 4 -18.80 3.75 19.15
N LEU A 5 -17.87 4.13 18.31
CA LEU A 5 -16.54 3.51 18.22
C LEU A 5 -15.79 3.59 19.55
N TRP A 6 -15.96 4.71 20.25
CA TRP A 6 -15.42 4.99 21.58
C TRP A 6 -16.44 5.73 22.44
N GLN A 7 -16.54 5.33 23.71
CA GLN A 7 -17.19 6.18 24.71
C GLN A 7 -16.27 7.37 25.03
N TRP A 8 -16.84 8.52 25.32
CA TRP A 8 -16.04 9.74 25.56
C TRP A 8 -15.03 9.58 26.69
N ASP A 9 -15.48 9.09 27.83
CA ASP A 9 -14.62 8.94 29.02
C ASP A 9 -13.53 7.88 28.80
N GLU A 10 -13.85 6.80 28.06
CA GLU A 10 -12.88 5.78 27.64
C GLU A 10 -11.80 6.39 26.74
N LEU A 11 -12.21 7.20 25.75
CA LEU A 11 -11.28 7.85 24.83
C LEU A 11 -10.38 8.86 25.54
N VAL A 12 -10.95 9.69 26.45
CA VAL A 12 -10.18 10.63 27.24
C VAL A 12 -9.13 9.89 28.10
N ALA A 13 -9.55 8.83 28.78
CA ALA A 13 -8.62 8.01 29.57
C ALA A 13 -7.53 7.36 28.71
N ALA A 14 -7.89 6.79 27.54
CA ALA A 14 -6.97 6.19 26.61
C ALA A 14 -5.94 7.18 26.05
N SER A 15 -6.34 8.43 25.84
CA SER A 15 -5.48 9.50 25.33
C SER A 15 -4.44 10.01 26.35
N GLN A 16 -4.57 9.67 27.62
CA GLN A 16 -3.83 10.24 28.75
C GLN A 16 -3.94 11.79 28.84
N GLY A 17 -4.97 12.33 28.20
CA GLY A 17 -5.27 13.76 28.17
C GLY A 17 -6.36 14.16 29.15
N ARG A 18 -6.83 15.39 28.99
CA ARG A 18 -7.94 15.96 29.76
C ARG A 18 -9.06 16.41 28.84
N ALA A 19 -10.29 16.11 29.23
CA ALA A 19 -11.47 16.63 28.56
C ALA A 19 -11.62 18.14 28.78
N ASP A 20 -11.97 18.85 27.72
CA ASP A 20 -12.39 20.26 27.73
C ASP A 20 -13.69 20.34 26.92
N GLY A 21 -14.82 20.10 27.58
CA GLY A 21 -16.15 19.92 27.02
C GLY A 21 -16.52 18.45 26.77
N THR A 22 -17.74 18.24 26.24
CA THR A 22 -18.28 16.92 25.90
C THR A 22 -18.82 16.96 24.47
N PRO A 23 -18.60 15.91 23.66
CA PRO A 23 -19.11 15.86 22.29
C PRO A 23 -20.65 15.81 22.28
N ILE A 24 -21.24 16.47 21.28
CA ILE A 24 -22.70 16.56 21.12
C ILE A 24 -23.30 15.37 20.35
N ALA A 25 -22.45 14.51 19.80
CA ALA A 25 -22.85 13.32 19.04
C ALA A 25 -21.86 12.16 19.29
N PRO A 26 -22.23 10.91 18.98
CA PRO A 26 -21.38 9.74 19.14
C PRO A 26 -20.08 9.85 18.32
N ILE A 27 -18.99 9.32 18.87
CA ILE A 27 -17.71 9.18 18.16
C ILE A 27 -17.78 7.97 17.24
N THR A 28 -17.63 8.18 15.94
CA THR A 28 -17.72 7.12 14.91
C THR A 28 -16.41 6.87 14.17
N GLY A 29 -15.41 7.75 14.34
CA GLY A 29 -14.13 7.62 13.66
C GLY A 29 -13.09 8.64 14.13
N PHE A 30 -11.97 8.68 13.40
CA PHE A 30 -10.88 9.64 13.60
C PHE A 30 -10.41 10.17 12.25
N SER A 31 -9.97 11.41 12.18
CA SER A 31 -9.33 11.98 11.01
C SER A 31 -8.16 12.87 11.36
N ILE A 32 -7.12 12.85 10.53
CA ILE A 32 -5.98 13.78 10.57
C ILE A 32 -6.02 14.79 9.42
N ASP A 33 -7.07 14.73 8.59
CA ASP A 33 -7.20 15.55 7.38
C ASP A 33 -8.66 16.05 7.24
N THR A 34 -8.85 17.35 7.27
CA THR A 34 -10.17 18.00 7.18
C THR A 34 -10.88 17.76 5.85
N ARG A 35 -10.15 17.42 4.78
CA ARG A 35 -10.68 17.11 3.44
C ARG A 35 -11.38 15.76 3.37
N THR A 36 -11.02 14.84 4.26
CA THR A 36 -11.54 13.46 4.32
C THR A 36 -12.28 13.16 5.62
N LEU A 37 -12.40 14.17 6.50
CA LEU A 37 -13.12 14.07 7.76
C LEU A 37 -14.61 13.81 7.49
N ALA A 38 -15.17 12.86 8.22
CA ALA A 38 -16.60 12.55 8.20
C ALA A 38 -17.28 13.07 9.46
N PRO A 39 -18.60 13.41 9.40
CA PRO A 39 -19.36 13.72 10.59
C PRO A 39 -19.28 12.59 11.63
N GLY A 40 -19.01 12.95 12.88
CA GLY A 40 -18.79 11.97 13.95
C GLY A 40 -17.31 11.64 14.22
N ASP A 41 -16.38 12.11 13.39
CA ASP A 41 -14.94 11.91 13.60
C ASP A 41 -14.40 12.78 14.76
N VAL A 42 -13.40 12.25 15.43
CA VAL A 42 -12.45 13.02 16.26
C VAL A 42 -11.33 13.50 15.34
N PHE A 43 -11.14 14.80 15.23
CA PHE A 43 -10.02 15.37 14.50
C PHE A 43 -8.75 15.33 15.35
N VAL A 44 -7.66 14.77 14.83
CA VAL A 44 -6.36 14.72 15.50
C VAL A 44 -5.45 15.79 14.92
N ALA A 45 -5.16 16.82 15.67
CA ALA A 45 -4.31 17.95 15.27
C ALA A 45 -2.83 17.58 15.40
N LEU A 46 -2.27 16.93 14.37
CA LEU A 46 -0.84 16.57 14.32
C LEU A 46 0.00 17.75 13.86
N GLN A 47 1.22 17.82 14.39
CA GLN A 47 2.23 18.78 13.95
C GLN A 47 3.18 18.11 12.94
N ALA A 48 3.22 18.65 11.74
CA ALA A 48 4.06 18.21 10.62
C ALA A 48 4.59 19.44 9.88
N ASP A 49 4.84 19.35 8.57
CA ASP A 49 5.15 20.50 7.70
C ASP A 49 4.10 21.61 7.82
N ARG A 50 2.86 21.23 8.07
CA ARG A 50 1.75 22.11 8.43
C ARG A 50 1.32 21.81 9.85
N ASN A 51 0.99 22.84 10.62
CA ASN A 51 0.46 22.68 11.96
C ASN A 51 -1.03 22.29 11.91
N GLY A 52 -1.38 21.05 12.28
CA GLY A 52 -2.76 20.56 12.32
C GLY A 52 -3.69 21.38 13.23
N HIS A 53 -3.13 22.08 14.24
CA HIS A 53 -3.92 22.93 15.13
C HIS A 53 -4.56 24.12 14.42
N ASP A 54 -4.01 24.58 13.29
CA ASP A 54 -4.57 25.67 12.48
C ASP A 54 -5.88 25.25 11.78
N PHE A 55 -6.16 23.95 11.71
CA PHE A 55 -7.31 23.38 11.02
C PHE A 55 -8.43 22.92 11.98
N VAL A 56 -8.28 23.06 13.31
CA VAL A 56 -9.27 22.59 14.30
C VAL A 56 -10.64 23.23 14.04
N GLY A 57 -10.70 24.54 13.86
CA GLY A 57 -11.97 25.23 13.54
C GLY A 57 -12.59 24.78 12.21
N ALA A 58 -11.78 24.45 11.19
CA ALA A 58 -12.26 23.89 9.93
C ALA A 58 -12.78 22.45 10.12
N ALA A 59 -12.14 21.65 10.97
CA ALA A 59 -12.58 20.30 11.31
C ALA A 59 -13.98 20.30 11.97
N PHE A 60 -14.23 21.19 12.92
CA PHE A 60 -15.57 21.33 13.52
C PHE A 60 -16.62 21.78 12.49
N LYS A 61 -16.28 22.69 11.59
CA LYS A 61 -17.19 23.08 10.49
C LYS A 61 -17.48 21.91 9.53
N ALA A 62 -16.53 20.98 9.37
CA ALA A 62 -16.71 19.78 8.56
C ALA A 62 -17.45 18.64 9.28
N GLY A 63 -17.80 18.82 10.58
CA GLY A 63 -18.60 17.85 11.33
C GLY A 63 -17.83 17.01 12.36
N ALA A 64 -16.59 17.39 12.71
CA ALA A 64 -15.90 16.78 13.83
C ALA A 64 -16.72 16.95 15.12
N VAL A 65 -16.83 15.88 15.90
CA VAL A 65 -17.54 15.91 17.21
C VAL A 65 -16.61 16.27 18.36
N ALA A 66 -15.32 16.04 18.18
CA ALA A 66 -14.26 16.44 19.12
C ALA A 66 -12.94 16.66 18.35
N ALA A 67 -11.98 17.30 19.01
CA ALA A 67 -10.60 17.36 18.52
C ALA A 67 -9.59 16.99 19.60
N LEU A 68 -8.57 16.21 19.23
CA LEU A 68 -7.39 15.93 20.03
C LEU A 68 -6.33 16.98 19.70
N VAL A 69 -5.94 17.76 20.70
CA VAL A 69 -5.03 18.90 20.55
C VAL A 69 -3.91 18.85 21.59
N SER A 70 -2.76 19.42 21.26
CA SER A 70 -1.66 19.60 22.21
C SER A 70 -1.99 20.69 23.22
N LYS A 71 -1.36 20.61 24.40
CA LYS A 71 -1.62 21.46 25.57
C LYS A 71 -1.59 22.97 25.31
N GLY A 72 -0.74 23.42 24.39
CA GLY A 72 -0.60 24.83 24.01
C GLY A 72 -1.70 25.38 23.11
N TYR A 73 -2.62 24.54 22.62
CA TYR A 73 -3.69 24.98 21.74
C TYR A 73 -4.64 25.96 22.43
N ARG A 74 -4.89 27.10 21.81
CA ARG A 74 -5.86 28.11 22.29
C ARG A 74 -7.20 27.84 21.62
N ARG A 75 -8.23 27.56 22.45
CA ARG A 75 -9.60 27.30 21.97
C ARG A 75 -10.11 28.48 21.14
N GLY A 76 -10.58 28.19 19.93
CA GLY A 76 -11.31 29.15 19.08
C GLY A 76 -12.79 29.26 19.46
N SER A 77 -13.45 30.33 19.03
CA SER A 77 -14.86 30.59 19.37
C SER A 77 -15.86 29.59 18.79
N GLY A 78 -15.45 28.79 17.78
CA GLY A 78 -16.27 27.77 17.15
C GLY A 78 -15.90 26.35 17.52
N ASP A 79 -14.98 26.14 18.46
CA ASP A 79 -14.51 24.80 18.82
C ASP A 79 -15.51 24.08 19.75
N GLY A 80 -15.79 22.83 19.41
CA GLY A 80 -16.57 21.90 20.23
C GLY A 80 -15.74 21.25 21.35
N ALA A 81 -15.99 19.97 21.64
CA ALA A 81 -15.27 19.22 22.64
C ALA A 81 -13.79 19.01 22.27
N LEU A 82 -12.87 19.19 23.22
CA LEU A 82 -11.44 18.97 23.03
C LEU A 82 -10.92 17.92 24.01
N ILE A 83 -9.98 17.13 23.55
CA ILE A 83 -9.06 16.35 24.38
C ILE A 83 -7.72 17.08 24.36
N ARG A 84 -7.26 17.55 25.51
CA ARG A 84 -5.97 18.22 25.64
C ARG A 84 -4.93 17.26 26.15
N ALA A 85 -3.95 16.96 25.34
CA ALA A 85 -2.81 16.13 25.72
C ALA A 85 -1.52 16.96 25.74
N GLU A 86 -0.46 16.45 26.32
CA GLU A 86 0.86 17.10 26.24
C GLU A 86 1.35 17.19 24.79
N ASP A 87 1.21 16.08 24.05
CA ASP A 87 1.50 15.96 22.63
C ASP A 87 0.38 15.15 21.94
N SER A 88 -0.14 15.65 20.82
CA SER A 88 -1.27 15.00 20.11
C SER A 88 -0.88 13.69 19.43
N LEU A 89 0.38 13.53 18.99
CA LEU A 89 0.84 12.27 18.41
C LEU A 89 1.03 11.20 19.48
N ALA A 90 1.67 11.54 20.60
CA ALA A 90 1.82 10.64 21.74
C ALA A 90 0.46 10.16 22.27
N ALA A 91 -0.52 11.07 22.32
CA ALA A 91 -1.89 10.73 22.71
C ALA A 91 -2.59 9.81 21.68
N LEU A 92 -2.41 10.04 20.38
CA LEU A 92 -2.92 9.14 19.33
C LEU A 92 -2.29 7.74 19.45
N GLU A 93 -1.00 7.65 19.73
CA GLU A 93 -0.33 6.38 19.98
C GLU A 93 -0.87 5.67 21.23
N ALA A 94 -1.14 6.42 22.32
CA ALA A 94 -1.74 5.86 23.52
C ALA A 94 -3.15 5.32 23.27
N ILE A 95 -3.98 6.05 22.50
CA ILE A 95 -5.28 5.59 22.02
C ILE A 95 -5.13 4.32 21.16
N GLY A 96 -4.16 4.29 20.26
CA GLY A 96 -3.87 3.12 19.43
C GLY A 96 -3.52 1.88 20.27
N ARG A 97 -2.67 2.04 21.28
CA ARG A 97 -2.35 0.94 22.24
C ARG A 97 -3.58 0.48 23.02
N ALA A 98 -4.38 1.40 23.51
CA ALA A 98 -5.64 1.08 24.20
C ALA A 98 -6.62 0.35 23.27
N ALA A 99 -6.75 0.80 21.99
CA ALA A 99 -7.54 0.12 20.98
C ALA A 99 -7.09 -1.33 20.75
N ARG A 100 -5.77 -1.56 20.72
CA ARG A 100 -5.21 -2.90 20.57
C ARG A 100 -5.52 -3.81 21.75
N ILE A 101 -5.48 -3.27 22.96
CA ILE A 101 -5.72 -4.03 24.21
C ILE A 101 -7.20 -4.40 24.36
N ARG A 102 -8.13 -3.55 23.94
CA ARG A 102 -9.58 -3.77 24.11
C ARG A 102 -10.20 -4.78 23.16
N THR A 103 -9.42 -5.35 22.22
CA THR A 103 -9.90 -6.34 21.24
C THR A 103 -9.18 -7.67 21.36
N ASN A 104 -9.89 -8.77 21.08
CA ASN A 104 -9.35 -10.12 20.92
C ASN A 104 -9.03 -10.47 19.46
N ALA A 105 -9.01 -9.48 18.56
CA ALA A 105 -8.77 -9.69 17.13
C ALA A 105 -7.47 -10.46 16.86
N ARG A 106 -7.52 -11.35 15.86
CA ARG A 106 -6.33 -11.95 15.26
C ARG A 106 -5.69 -10.91 14.34
N ILE A 107 -4.48 -10.51 14.66
CA ILE A 107 -3.81 -9.39 13.99
C ILE A 107 -2.75 -9.90 13.03
N VAL A 108 -2.78 -9.39 11.80
CA VAL A 108 -1.77 -9.59 10.75
C VAL A 108 -1.06 -8.28 10.50
N ALA A 109 0.27 -8.24 10.60
CA ALA A 109 1.09 -7.11 10.18
C ALA A 109 1.83 -7.44 8.89
N VAL A 110 1.82 -6.52 7.93
CA VAL A 110 2.42 -6.71 6.59
C VAL A 110 3.47 -5.64 6.34
N THR A 111 4.70 -6.07 6.02
CA THR A 111 5.77 -5.21 5.52
C THR A 111 6.39 -5.79 4.25
N GLY A 112 7.34 -5.07 3.66
CA GLY A 112 8.10 -5.48 2.47
C GLY A 112 8.49 -4.28 1.62
N SER A 113 9.36 -4.49 0.66
CA SER A 113 9.78 -3.44 -0.28
C SER A 113 8.64 -3.04 -1.21
N VAL A 114 8.00 -4.01 -1.85
CA VAL A 114 6.84 -3.87 -2.72
C VAL A 114 5.75 -4.87 -2.33
N GLY A 115 4.52 -4.67 -2.79
CA GLY A 115 3.42 -5.62 -2.59
C GLY A 115 2.63 -5.48 -1.29
N LYS A 116 3.08 -4.69 -0.31
CA LYS A 116 2.41 -4.51 1.01
C LYS A 116 0.92 -4.24 0.89
N THR A 117 0.54 -3.20 0.16
CA THR A 117 -0.87 -2.77 0.01
C THR A 117 -1.70 -3.85 -0.70
N GLY A 118 -1.13 -4.50 -1.73
CA GLY A 118 -1.78 -5.61 -2.42
C GLY A 118 -2.05 -6.80 -1.49
N ALA A 119 -1.04 -7.23 -0.74
CA ALA A 119 -1.17 -8.31 0.23
C ALA A 119 -2.19 -7.98 1.34
N LYS A 120 -2.15 -6.74 1.87
CA LYS A 120 -3.12 -6.23 2.85
C LYS A 120 -4.56 -6.29 2.31
N GLU A 121 -4.80 -5.81 1.09
CA GLU A 121 -6.15 -5.83 0.50
C GLU A 121 -6.63 -7.26 0.21
N MET A 122 -5.76 -8.14 -0.27
CA MET A 122 -6.08 -9.55 -0.46
C MET A 122 -6.45 -10.24 0.87
N LEU A 123 -5.67 -9.99 1.93
CA LEU A 123 -5.99 -10.47 3.29
C LEU A 123 -7.34 -9.93 3.76
N ARG A 124 -7.60 -8.63 3.56
CA ARG A 124 -8.87 -8.01 3.93
C ARG A 124 -10.05 -8.69 3.23
N LEU A 125 -9.96 -8.90 1.92
CA LEU A 125 -11.02 -9.57 1.15
C LEU A 125 -11.25 -11.00 1.66
N CYS A 126 -10.21 -11.79 1.83
CA CYS A 126 -10.31 -13.17 2.26
C CYS A 126 -10.81 -13.31 3.72
N LEU A 127 -10.32 -12.46 4.63
CA LEU A 127 -10.69 -12.53 6.03
C LEU A 127 -12.12 -12.03 6.28
N SER A 128 -12.58 -11.04 5.50
CA SER A 128 -13.96 -10.54 5.56
C SER A 128 -15.03 -11.59 5.18
N GLU A 129 -14.65 -12.66 4.48
CA GLU A 129 -15.56 -13.79 4.21
C GLU A 129 -15.90 -14.60 5.47
N GLY A 130 -15.23 -14.36 6.57
CA GLY A 130 -15.41 -15.18 7.77
C GLY A 130 -15.51 -14.43 9.08
N GLY A 131 -15.48 -13.08 9.07
CA GLY A 131 -15.65 -12.32 10.29
C GLY A 131 -15.42 -10.83 10.13
N ALA A 132 -15.72 -10.08 11.18
CA ALA A 132 -15.53 -8.63 11.22
C ALA A 132 -14.05 -8.27 11.03
N THR A 133 -13.74 -7.61 9.91
CA THR A 133 -12.36 -7.34 9.48
C THR A 133 -12.10 -5.85 9.42
N HIS A 134 -11.02 -5.41 10.08
CA HIS A 134 -10.51 -4.05 10.04
C HIS A 134 -9.12 -4.02 9.37
N ALA A 135 -8.87 -3.04 8.51
CA ALA A 135 -7.59 -2.90 7.82
C ALA A 135 -7.17 -1.44 7.67
N SER A 136 -5.86 -1.21 7.56
CA SER A 136 -5.30 0.10 7.22
C SER A 136 -5.93 0.64 5.94
N GLN A 137 -6.50 1.84 6.02
CA GLN A 137 -7.00 2.55 4.84
C GLN A 137 -5.82 3.11 4.04
N LYS A 138 -5.91 3.09 2.71
CA LYS A 138 -4.82 3.56 1.83
C LYS A 138 -3.46 2.96 2.27
N SER A 139 -2.41 3.78 2.28
CA SER A 139 -1.07 3.41 2.77
C SER A 139 -0.75 4.10 4.11
N TYR A 140 -1.70 4.10 5.06
CA TYR A 140 -1.47 4.58 6.43
C TYR A 140 -0.57 3.58 7.19
N ASN A 141 0.73 3.60 6.88
CA ASN A 141 1.70 2.60 7.30
C ASN A 141 2.90 3.17 8.09
N ASN A 142 2.89 4.47 8.40
CA ASN A 142 3.93 5.18 9.14
C ASN A 142 3.51 5.45 10.60
N HIS A 143 4.33 6.23 11.32
CA HIS A 143 4.14 6.58 12.73
C HIS A 143 2.85 7.37 13.04
N TRP A 144 2.15 7.90 12.04
CA TRP A 144 0.81 8.49 12.20
C TRP A 144 -0.30 7.51 11.79
N GLY A 145 -0.06 6.81 10.69
CA GLY A 145 -1.05 5.96 10.04
C GLY A 145 -1.39 4.71 10.82
N VAL A 146 -0.38 4.08 11.43
CA VAL A 146 -0.58 2.85 12.23
C VAL A 146 -1.39 3.14 13.49
N PRO A 147 -1.04 4.13 14.35
CA PRO A 147 -1.86 4.45 15.51
C PRO A 147 -3.25 4.97 15.13
N LEU A 148 -3.40 5.74 14.05
CA LEU A 148 -4.71 6.15 13.53
C LEU A 148 -5.57 4.95 13.13
N THR A 149 -4.97 3.96 12.45
CA THR A 149 -5.67 2.73 12.07
C THR A 149 -6.12 1.94 13.28
N LEU A 150 -5.28 1.82 14.31
CA LEU A 150 -5.64 1.20 15.58
C LEU A 150 -6.78 1.95 16.28
N ALA A 151 -6.69 3.28 16.37
CA ALA A 151 -7.73 4.12 16.99
C ALA A 151 -9.11 3.94 16.33
N ARG A 152 -9.13 3.69 15.01
CA ARG A 152 -10.33 3.41 14.21
C ARG A 152 -10.83 1.97 14.31
N MET A 153 -10.10 1.07 14.95
CA MET A 153 -10.47 -0.35 15.02
C MET A 153 -11.61 -0.56 16.01
N PRO A 154 -12.78 -1.10 15.57
CA PRO A 154 -13.86 -1.49 16.46
C PRO A 154 -13.42 -2.59 17.43
N LYS A 155 -14.00 -2.59 18.65
CA LYS A 155 -13.65 -3.59 19.68
C LYS A 155 -14.10 -5.01 19.28
N GLU A 156 -15.14 -5.11 18.45
CA GLU A 156 -15.73 -6.36 17.93
C GLU A 156 -14.96 -6.94 16.74
N THR A 157 -13.86 -6.28 16.32
CA THR A 157 -13.03 -6.77 15.22
C THR A 157 -12.52 -8.18 15.52
N GLU A 158 -12.72 -9.09 14.59
CA GLU A 158 -12.17 -10.45 14.64
C GLU A 158 -10.81 -10.56 13.95
N PHE A 159 -10.62 -9.80 12.87
CA PHE A 159 -9.38 -9.77 12.09
C PHE A 159 -8.92 -8.34 11.86
N GLY A 160 -7.70 -8.02 12.32
CA GLY A 160 -7.06 -6.74 12.08
C GLY A 160 -5.86 -6.89 11.14
N ILE A 161 -5.74 -6.04 10.12
CA ILE A 161 -4.66 -6.11 9.15
C ILE A 161 -3.97 -4.75 9.08
N PHE A 162 -2.67 -4.72 9.42
CA PHE A 162 -1.89 -3.51 9.51
C PHE A 162 -0.73 -3.53 8.52
N GLU A 163 -0.71 -2.54 7.62
CA GLU A 163 0.44 -2.28 6.78
C GLU A 163 1.46 -1.48 7.58
N ILE A 164 2.73 -1.91 7.60
CA ILE A 164 3.84 -1.23 8.29
C ILE A 164 4.94 -0.94 7.27
N GLY A 165 5.20 0.34 7.06
CA GLY A 165 6.25 0.84 6.19
C GLY A 165 7.42 1.42 6.97
N MET A 166 8.50 1.73 6.24
CA MET A 166 9.68 2.43 6.76
C MET A 166 10.40 3.19 5.64
N ASN A 167 11.12 4.21 6.04
CA ASN A 167 12.17 4.85 5.25
C ASN A 167 13.54 4.60 5.90
N HIS A 168 13.62 4.44 7.23
CA HIS A 168 14.86 4.23 7.97
C HIS A 168 14.78 2.99 8.88
N ALA A 169 15.93 2.45 9.23
CA ALA A 169 16.04 1.42 10.25
C ALA A 169 15.51 1.95 11.61
N GLY A 170 14.88 1.06 12.39
CA GLY A 170 14.30 1.39 13.69
C GLY A 170 12.84 1.83 13.64
N GLU A 171 12.30 2.23 12.49
CA GLU A 171 10.92 2.74 12.36
C GLU A 171 9.85 1.63 12.50
N ILE A 172 10.14 0.41 12.06
CA ILE A 172 9.18 -0.71 12.13
C ILE A 172 9.00 -1.22 13.57
N THR A 173 10.06 -1.24 14.36
CA THR A 173 10.03 -1.78 15.73
C THR A 173 8.93 -1.18 16.62
N PRO A 174 8.81 0.16 16.80
CA PRO A 174 7.79 0.74 17.65
C PRO A 174 6.38 0.47 17.11
N LEU A 175 6.19 0.49 15.80
CA LEU A 175 4.89 0.24 15.16
C LEU A 175 4.47 -1.22 15.32
N SER A 176 5.38 -2.16 15.10
CA SER A 176 5.10 -3.58 15.30
C SER A 176 4.76 -3.91 16.76
N LYS A 177 5.49 -3.32 17.73
CA LYS A 177 5.18 -3.48 19.15
C LYS A 177 3.81 -2.89 19.52
N MET A 178 3.39 -1.79 18.90
CA MET A 178 2.08 -1.18 19.12
C MET A 178 0.96 -2.07 18.53
N VAL A 179 1.16 -2.62 17.35
CA VAL A 179 0.21 -3.51 16.65
C VAL A 179 0.12 -4.87 17.34
N HIS A 180 1.22 -5.37 17.89
CA HIS A 180 1.33 -6.65 18.59
C HIS A 180 0.70 -7.81 17.79
N PRO A 181 1.23 -8.14 16.60
CA PRO A 181 0.62 -9.04 15.64
C PRO A 181 0.75 -10.51 16.04
N HIS A 182 -0.22 -11.33 15.61
CA HIS A 182 -0.18 -12.79 15.68
C HIS A 182 0.51 -13.41 14.47
N PHE A 183 0.44 -12.69 13.34
CA PHE A 183 1.06 -13.05 12.08
C PHE A 183 1.82 -11.86 11.53
N VAL A 184 3.02 -12.09 11.08
CA VAL A 184 3.77 -11.11 10.29
C VAL A 184 3.98 -11.65 8.89
N VAL A 185 3.86 -10.77 7.88
CA VAL A 185 4.12 -11.09 6.48
C VAL A 185 5.18 -10.15 5.96
N ILE A 186 6.27 -10.70 5.44
CA ILE A 186 7.26 -9.95 4.67
C ILE A 186 7.07 -10.32 3.21
N THR A 187 6.56 -9.39 2.38
CA THR A 187 6.19 -9.68 0.99
C THR A 187 7.41 -9.94 0.11
N THR A 188 8.40 -9.06 0.19
CA THR A 188 9.71 -9.20 -0.48
C THR A 188 10.71 -8.19 0.06
N VAL A 189 11.99 -8.44 -0.18
CA VAL A 189 13.09 -7.49 0.04
C VAL A 189 13.71 -7.17 -1.30
N GLU A 190 13.69 -5.90 -1.67
CA GLU A 190 14.17 -5.36 -2.94
C GLU A 190 14.99 -4.09 -2.68
N PRO A 191 15.85 -3.66 -3.61
CA PRO A 191 16.65 -2.43 -3.49
C PRO A 191 15.76 -1.18 -3.61
N VAL A 192 15.17 -0.78 -2.47
CA VAL A 192 14.34 0.42 -2.30
C VAL A 192 14.92 1.24 -1.16
N HIS A 193 14.72 2.58 -1.20
CA HIS A 193 15.24 3.46 -0.15
C HIS A 193 16.77 3.39 0.03
N LEU A 194 17.51 3.02 -1.01
CA LEU A 194 18.97 2.85 -0.97
C LEU A 194 19.73 4.13 -0.55
N GLN A 195 19.10 5.29 -0.66
CA GLN A 195 19.63 6.55 -0.12
C GLN A 195 19.82 6.49 1.41
N TYR A 196 19.03 5.68 2.11
CA TYR A 196 19.02 5.60 3.57
C TYR A 196 19.60 4.30 4.12
N PHE A 197 19.99 3.37 3.24
CA PHE A 197 20.53 2.06 3.62
C PHE A 197 21.83 1.76 2.89
N ALA A 198 22.81 1.25 3.63
CA ALA A 198 24.10 0.89 3.08
C ALA A 198 24.06 -0.31 2.11
N SER A 199 23.03 -1.16 2.21
CA SER A 199 22.87 -2.36 1.39
C SER A 199 21.45 -2.88 1.41
N VAL A 200 21.11 -3.78 0.49
CA VAL A 200 19.82 -4.51 0.49
C VAL A 200 19.68 -5.42 1.70
N GLU A 201 20.78 -5.94 2.22
CA GLU A 201 20.81 -6.71 3.46
C GLU A 201 20.37 -5.84 4.66
N ALA A 202 20.82 -4.58 4.75
CA ALA A 202 20.37 -3.64 5.77
C ALA A 202 18.86 -3.35 5.65
N ILE A 203 18.31 -3.36 4.43
CA ILE A 203 16.85 -3.27 4.20
C ILE A 203 16.15 -4.53 4.73
N ALA A 204 16.73 -5.73 4.53
CA ALA A 204 16.20 -6.97 5.07
C ALA A 204 16.16 -6.97 6.60
N GLU A 205 17.24 -6.52 7.24
CA GLU A 205 17.30 -6.35 8.69
C GLU A 205 16.24 -5.39 9.22
N ALA A 206 16.09 -4.24 8.58
CA ALA A 206 15.06 -3.26 8.97
C ALA A 206 13.64 -3.82 8.80
N LYS A 207 13.37 -4.64 7.76
CA LYS A 207 12.07 -5.31 7.61
C LYS A 207 11.85 -6.41 8.64
N ALA A 208 12.91 -7.12 9.03
CA ALA A 208 12.85 -8.13 10.09
C ALA A 208 12.49 -7.53 11.47
N GLU A 209 12.62 -6.21 11.66
CA GLU A 209 12.14 -5.53 12.86
C GLU A 209 10.65 -5.79 13.16
N ILE A 210 9.84 -6.12 12.16
CA ILE A 210 8.42 -6.45 12.35
C ILE A 210 8.22 -7.63 13.30
N LEU A 211 9.20 -8.53 13.39
CA LEU A 211 9.20 -9.66 14.31
C LEU A 211 9.29 -9.26 15.78
N ARG A 212 9.79 -8.05 16.08
CA ARG A 212 9.96 -7.58 17.46
C ARG A 212 8.65 -7.28 18.19
N GLY A 213 7.55 -7.14 17.45
CA GLY A 213 6.20 -7.00 18.01
C GLY A 213 5.38 -8.28 17.96
N LEU A 214 5.89 -9.35 17.34
CA LEU A 214 5.18 -10.62 17.19
C LEU A 214 4.83 -11.20 18.58
N VAL A 215 3.60 -11.68 18.75
CA VAL A 215 3.21 -12.38 19.99
C VAL A 215 4.01 -13.66 20.17
N PRO A 216 4.27 -14.11 21.40
CA PRO A 216 4.94 -15.38 21.64
C PRO A 216 4.25 -16.55 20.90
N GLY A 217 5.04 -17.33 20.14
CA GLY A 217 4.54 -18.44 19.31
C GLY A 217 3.71 -18.00 18.09
N GLY A 218 3.75 -16.73 17.73
CA GLY A 218 3.15 -16.19 16.50
C GLY A 218 3.84 -16.71 15.25
N THR A 219 3.28 -16.39 14.08
CA THR A 219 3.75 -16.95 12.79
C THR A 219 4.38 -15.87 11.93
N ALA A 220 5.57 -16.18 11.37
CA ALA A 220 6.26 -15.40 10.35
C ALA A 220 6.05 -16.03 8.97
N VAL A 221 5.43 -15.29 8.04
CA VAL A 221 5.21 -15.67 6.65
C VAL A 221 6.28 -15.00 5.78
N LEU A 222 7.20 -15.81 5.20
CA LEU A 222 8.44 -15.32 4.60
C LEU A 222 8.58 -15.73 3.13
N PRO A 223 9.13 -14.84 2.25
CA PRO A 223 9.31 -15.12 0.82
C PRO A 223 10.50 -16.06 0.59
N ARG A 224 10.24 -17.33 0.24
CA ARG A 224 11.27 -18.39 0.08
C ARG A 224 12.25 -18.07 -1.05
N ASP A 225 11.76 -17.52 -2.14
CA ASP A 225 12.56 -17.23 -3.33
C ASP A 225 13.42 -15.96 -3.20
N ASN A 226 13.30 -15.23 -2.08
CA ASN A 226 14.06 -14.01 -1.88
C ASN A 226 15.50 -14.30 -1.46
N ALA A 227 16.48 -13.59 -2.01
CA ALA A 227 17.90 -13.78 -1.71
C ALA A 227 18.22 -13.62 -0.20
N HIS A 228 17.41 -12.85 0.55
CA HIS A 228 17.58 -12.64 1.98
C HIS A 228 16.74 -13.58 2.85
N PHE A 229 16.17 -14.65 2.27
CA PHE A 229 15.34 -15.60 3.03
C PHE A 229 16.05 -16.19 4.25
N VAL A 230 17.33 -16.56 4.12
CA VAL A 230 18.10 -17.14 5.21
C VAL A 230 18.20 -16.16 6.38
N LEU A 231 18.54 -14.90 6.12
CA LEU A 231 18.58 -13.85 7.13
C LEU A 231 17.21 -13.66 7.80
N LEU A 232 16.15 -13.55 7.02
CA LEU A 232 14.79 -13.37 7.56
C LEU A 232 14.36 -14.54 8.42
N LYS A 233 14.73 -15.78 7.98
CA LYS A 233 14.47 -17.00 8.74
C LYS A 233 15.21 -17.01 10.07
N GLU A 234 16.49 -16.67 10.08
CA GLU A 234 17.29 -16.58 11.33
C GLU A 234 16.71 -15.57 12.32
N ARG A 235 16.23 -14.42 11.83
CA ARG A 235 15.56 -13.40 12.68
C ARG A 235 14.22 -13.91 13.21
N ALA A 236 13.47 -14.68 12.43
CA ALA A 236 12.21 -15.30 12.85
C ALA A 236 12.43 -16.41 13.87
N ASP A 237 13.43 -17.28 13.65
CA ASP A 237 13.84 -18.32 14.61
C ASP A 237 14.27 -17.67 15.96
N GLY A 238 15.08 -16.62 15.89
CA GLY A 238 15.50 -15.84 17.07
C GLY A 238 14.36 -15.14 17.82
N ALA A 239 13.25 -14.85 17.14
CA ALA A 239 12.03 -14.32 17.74
C ALA A 239 11.08 -15.42 18.27
N GLY A 240 11.44 -16.71 18.13
CA GLY A 240 10.58 -17.84 18.50
C GLY A 240 9.31 -17.98 17.65
N ALA A 241 9.36 -17.50 16.41
CA ALA A 241 8.22 -17.54 15.50
C ALA A 241 8.06 -18.94 14.87
N LYS A 242 6.82 -19.33 14.60
CA LYS A 242 6.53 -20.39 13.64
C LYS A 242 6.75 -19.83 12.25
N ILE A 243 7.51 -20.52 11.40
CA ILE A 243 7.83 -20.04 10.06
C ILE A 243 6.97 -20.80 9.04
N VAL A 244 6.37 -20.05 8.12
CA VAL A 244 5.69 -20.57 6.93
C VAL A 244 6.25 -19.81 5.74
N SER A 245 6.95 -20.53 4.87
CA SER A 245 7.55 -19.96 3.66
C SER A 245 6.57 -20.01 2.47
N PHE A 246 6.68 -19.04 1.56
CA PHE A 246 5.90 -19.01 0.33
C PHE A 246 6.76 -18.62 -0.87
N GLY A 247 6.43 -19.15 -2.05
CA GLY A 247 7.17 -18.87 -3.27
C GLY A 247 6.88 -19.81 -4.42
N TYR A 248 7.75 -19.78 -5.42
CA TYR A 248 7.72 -20.70 -6.56
C TYR A 248 8.62 -21.93 -6.35
N GLY A 249 9.63 -21.81 -5.49
CA GLY A 249 10.57 -22.87 -5.17
C GLY A 249 9.88 -24.13 -4.63
N GLU A 250 10.40 -25.32 -5.00
CA GLU A 250 9.86 -26.60 -4.56
C GLU A 250 9.93 -26.80 -3.05
N ASP A 251 10.83 -26.09 -2.40
CA ASP A 251 11.08 -26.10 -0.96
C ASP A 251 10.33 -25.00 -0.19
N ALA A 252 9.43 -24.28 -0.84
CA ALA A 252 8.46 -23.40 -0.18
C ALA A 252 7.30 -24.22 0.43
N ASP A 253 6.91 -23.90 1.67
CA ASP A 253 5.76 -24.55 2.32
C ASP A 253 4.47 -24.32 1.53
N VAL A 254 4.22 -23.06 1.16
CA VAL A 254 3.13 -22.65 0.25
C VAL A 254 3.74 -22.28 -1.09
N ARG A 255 3.57 -23.15 -2.09
CA ARG A 255 4.19 -22.93 -3.40
C ARG A 255 3.19 -22.68 -4.52
N CYS A 256 3.58 -21.90 -5.51
CA CYS A 256 2.89 -21.83 -6.78
C CYS A 256 3.20 -23.08 -7.59
N ILE A 257 2.19 -23.89 -7.90
CA ILE A 257 2.33 -25.05 -8.77
C ILE A 257 2.16 -24.65 -10.22
N GLN A 258 1.16 -23.81 -10.47
CA GLN A 258 0.84 -23.30 -11.81
C GLN A 258 0.23 -21.89 -11.68
N ALA A 259 0.63 -20.99 -12.52
CA ALA A 259 0.02 -19.69 -12.71
C ALA A 259 -0.13 -19.37 -14.19
N ASN A 260 -1.36 -19.01 -14.60
CA ASN A 260 -1.65 -18.52 -15.93
C ASN A 260 -2.13 -17.08 -15.79
N LEU A 261 -1.34 -16.14 -16.32
CA LEU A 261 -1.61 -14.72 -16.29
C LEU A 261 -2.30 -14.29 -17.58
N ASP A 262 -3.37 -13.52 -17.45
CA ASP A 262 -4.06 -12.89 -18.57
C ASP A 262 -4.35 -11.40 -18.26
N ALA A 263 -4.86 -10.67 -19.24
CA ALA A 263 -5.14 -9.23 -19.10
C ALA A 263 -6.19 -8.89 -18.03
N LYS A 264 -7.01 -9.87 -17.61
CA LYS A 264 -8.12 -9.71 -16.66
C LYS A 264 -7.83 -10.32 -15.29
N GLY A 265 -6.62 -10.91 -15.09
CA GLY A 265 -6.26 -11.51 -13.83
C GLY A 265 -5.26 -12.66 -13.93
N SER A 266 -5.31 -13.55 -12.96
CA SER A 266 -4.41 -14.70 -12.89
C SER A 266 -5.15 -15.93 -12.36
N SER A 267 -5.06 -17.06 -13.04
CA SER A 267 -5.53 -18.35 -12.53
C SER A 267 -4.35 -19.08 -11.88
N VAL A 268 -4.52 -19.49 -10.63
CA VAL A 268 -3.45 -20.04 -9.80
C VAL A 268 -3.84 -21.40 -9.26
N ILE A 269 -2.90 -22.33 -9.25
CA ILE A 269 -2.94 -23.55 -8.42
C ILE A 269 -1.78 -23.46 -7.44
N ALA A 270 -2.10 -23.22 -6.17
CA ALA A 270 -1.12 -23.26 -5.09
C ALA A 270 -1.11 -24.62 -4.38
N GLY A 271 0.01 -24.97 -3.75
CA GLY A 271 0.19 -26.20 -2.99
C GLY A 271 0.66 -25.95 -1.57
N LEU A 272 0.16 -26.75 -0.63
CA LEU A 272 0.66 -26.87 0.74
C LEU A 272 0.72 -28.36 1.10
N GLY A 273 1.90 -28.93 1.17
CA GLY A 273 2.05 -30.39 1.26
C GLY A 273 1.37 -31.10 0.10
N SER A 274 0.46 -32.03 0.39
CA SER A 274 -0.34 -32.75 -0.62
C SER A 274 -1.58 -31.98 -1.09
N GLN A 275 -1.99 -30.95 -0.38
CA GLN A 275 -3.19 -30.18 -0.71
C GLN A 275 -2.96 -29.27 -1.91
N ARG A 276 -4.03 -29.04 -2.69
CA ARG A 276 -4.05 -28.17 -3.87
C ARG A 276 -5.18 -27.17 -3.75
N PHE A 277 -4.88 -25.92 -4.06
CA PHE A 277 -5.80 -24.78 -3.93
C PHE A 277 -5.88 -24.08 -5.28
N PRO A 278 -6.88 -24.42 -6.13
CA PRO A 278 -7.17 -23.67 -7.35
C PRO A 278 -7.98 -22.42 -6.99
N TYR A 279 -7.58 -21.25 -7.50
CA TYR A 279 -8.31 -19.99 -7.36
C TYR A 279 -7.96 -19.02 -8.49
N ARG A 280 -8.78 -17.95 -8.60
CA ARG A 280 -8.53 -16.84 -9.52
C ARG A 280 -8.27 -15.57 -8.74
N ILE A 281 -7.36 -14.73 -9.26
CA ILE A 281 -7.08 -13.38 -8.79
C ILE A 281 -7.60 -12.43 -9.86
N GLY A 282 -8.41 -11.42 -9.48
CA GLY A 282 -9.04 -10.47 -10.40
C GLY A 282 -8.10 -9.38 -10.94
N ALA A 283 -6.83 -9.40 -10.55
CA ALA A 283 -5.81 -8.45 -11.02
C ALA A 283 -4.66 -9.20 -11.71
N PRO A 284 -4.13 -8.72 -12.84
CA PRO A 284 -3.01 -9.31 -13.55
C PRO A 284 -1.68 -8.97 -12.88
N GLY A 285 -0.71 -9.88 -13.02
CA GLY A 285 0.67 -9.66 -12.61
C GLY A 285 1.20 -10.68 -11.59
N GLU A 286 2.45 -11.06 -11.77
CA GLU A 286 3.12 -12.08 -10.97
C GLU A 286 3.19 -11.70 -9.47
N HIS A 287 3.34 -10.41 -9.18
CA HIS A 287 3.36 -9.92 -7.79
C HIS A 287 2.04 -10.18 -7.05
N TYR A 288 0.88 -10.20 -7.74
CA TYR A 288 -0.38 -10.63 -7.15
C TYR A 288 -0.40 -12.13 -6.88
N VAL A 289 0.21 -12.94 -7.76
CA VAL A 289 0.36 -14.38 -7.51
C VAL A 289 1.20 -14.59 -6.25
N LYS A 290 2.39 -13.98 -6.14
CA LYS A 290 3.26 -14.09 -4.96
C LYS A 290 2.52 -13.65 -3.68
N ASN A 291 1.84 -12.52 -3.69
CA ASN A 291 1.06 -12.04 -2.55
C ASN A 291 -0.05 -13.02 -2.16
N SER A 292 -0.71 -13.68 -3.13
CA SER A 292 -1.77 -14.65 -2.84
C SER A 292 -1.26 -15.91 -2.14
N LEU A 293 -0.01 -16.32 -2.40
CA LEU A 293 0.62 -17.41 -1.66
C LEU A 293 0.85 -17.03 -0.19
N ALA A 294 1.30 -15.80 0.08
CA ALA A 294 1.40 -15.29 1.45
C ALA A 294 0.04 -15.24 2.16
N VAL A 295 -1.03 -14.84 1.43
CA VAL A 295 -2.41 -14.87 1.94
C VAL A 295 -2.82 -16.29 2.30
N LEU A 296 -2.59 -17.28 1.43
CA LEU A 296 -2.87 -18.68 1.70
C LEU A 296 -2.11 -19.17 2.95
N ALA A 297 -0.82 -18.79 3.10
CA ALA A 297 -0.03 -19.12 4.28
C ALA A 297 -0.66 -18.58 5.59
N VAL A 298 -1.18 -17.35 5.58
CA VAL A 298 -1.89 -16.77 6.72
C VAL A 298 -3.21 -17.52 6.98
N LEU A 299 -4.02 -17.77 5.94
CA LEU A 299 -5.31 -18.45 6.08
C LEU A 299 -5.17 -19.86 6.68
N THR A 300 -4.20 -20.63 6.20
CA THR A 300 -3.92 -21.98 6.72
C THR A 300 -3.42 -21.93 8.16
N SER A 301 -2.57 -20.97 8.50
CA SER A 301 -2.06 -20.76 9.87
C SER A 301 -3.16 -20.31 10.86
N LEU A 302 -4.22 -19.68 10.36
CA LEU A 302 -5.42 -19.33 11.13
C LEU A 302 -6.40 -20.49 11.34
N ASN A 303 -6.15 -21.67 10.73
CA ASN A 303 -7.11 -22.78 10.61
C ASN A 303 -8.45 -22.33 10.01
N ALA A 304 -8.41 -21.31 9.16
CA ALA A 304 -9.56 -20.83 8.41
C ALA A 304 -9.74 -21.68 7.15
N ASP A 305 -10.96 -21.97 6.71
CA ASP A 305 -11.20 -22.67 5.45
C ASP A 305 -10.61 -21.89 4.26
N PRO A 306 -9.44 -22.32 3.69
CA PRO A 306 -8.78 -21.54 2.65
C PRO A 306 -9.58 -21.57 1.35
N MET A 307 -10.22 -22.69 1.00
CA MET A 307 -10.95 -22.83 -0.28
C MET A 307 -12.10 -21.83 -0.40
N ARG A 308 -12.87 -21.69 0.67
CA ARG A 308 -13.97 -20.72 0.72
C ARG A 308 -13.43 -19.29 0.60
N ARG A 309 -12.40 -18.96 1.38
CA ARG A 309 -11.90 -17.58 1.51
C ARG A 309 -11.11 -17.11 0.30
N LEU A 310 -10.33 -17.99 -0.36
CA LEU A 310 -9.56 -17.65 -1.55
C LEU A 310 -10.44 -17.26 -2.75
N SER A 311 -11.70 -17.70 -2.79
CA SER A 311 -12.66 -17.29 -3.84
C SER A 311 -12.82 -15.75 -3.89
N ALA A 312 -12.64 -15.07 -2.76
CA ALA A 312 -12.68 -13.61 -2.68
C ALA A 312 -11.59 -12.91 -3.51
N LEU A 313 -10.48 -13.60 -3.79
CA LEU A 313 -9.39 -13.04 -4.61
C LEU A 313 -9.82 -12.75 -6.05
N ALA A 314 -10.86 -13.38 -6.56
CA ALA A 314 -11.44 -13.03 -7.87
C ALA A 314 -11.98 -11.58 -7.91
N ARG A 315 -12.27 -10.97 -6.76
CA ARG A 315 -12.73 -9.58 -6.63
C ARG A 315 -11.59 -8.57 -6.41
N VAL A 316 -10.33 -9.04 -6.41
CA VAL A 316 -9.18 -8.15 -6.28
C VAL A 316 -9.17 -7.22 -7.49
N ASN A 317 -9.23 -5.94 -7.23
CA ASN A 317 -9.00 -4.90 -8.21
C ASN A 317 -7.72 -4.15 -7.84
N ALA A 318 -6.89 -3.87 -8.82
CA ALA A 318 -5.72 -3.04 -8.60
C ALA A 318 -6.17 -1.64 -8.12
N PRO A 319 -5.64 -1.14 -6.99
CA PRO A 319 -5.98 0.21 -6.54
C PRO A 319 -5.54 1.28 -7.54
N GLN A 320 -6.21 2.41 -7.50
CA GLN A 320 -5.81 3.59 -8.29
C GLN A 320 -4.35 3.96 -7.97
N GLY A 321 -3.57 4.26 -9.00
CA GLY A 321 -2.13 4.49 -8.88
C GLY A 321 -1.27 3.24 -8.69
N ARG A 322 -1.87 2.04 -8.63
CA ARG A 322 -1.17 0.76 -8.37
C ARG A 322 -1.64 -0.37 -9.28
N GLY A 323 -1.76 -0.09 -10.58
CA GLY A 323 -2.13 -1.06 -11.60
C GLY A 323 -3.60 -1.02 -12.01
N ALA A 324 -4.37 -0.02 -11.58
CA ALA A 324 -5.75 0.16 -12.01
C ALA A 324 -5.81 0.28 -13.54
N ARG A 325 -6.67 -0.54 -14.17
CA ARG A 325 -6.90 -0.54 -15.61
C ARG A 325 -8.24 0.11 -15.93
N THR A 326 -8.23 1.09 -16.81
CA THR A 326 -9.44 1.80 -17.25
C THR A 326 -9.44 1.94 -18.75
N VAL A 327 -10.50 1.45 -19.39
CA VAL A 327 -10.71 1.66 -20.83
C VAL A 327 -11.45 2.98 -21.02
N LEU A 328 -10.92 3.82 -21.90
CA LEU A 328 -11.40 5.17 -22.20
C LEU A 328 -11.82 5.26 -23.66
N ASP A 329 -12.90 6.01 -23.93
CA ASP A 329 -13.36 6.31 -25.30
C ASP A 329 -12.61 7.52 -25.86
N ALA A 330 -11.75 7.29 -26.84
CA ALA A 330 -11.02 8.34 -27.55
C ALA A 330 -11.53 8.50 -28.98
N PRO A 331 -11.32 9.64 -29.63
CA PRO A 331 -11.65 9.79 -31.03
C PRO A 331 -11.01 8.71 -31.92
N GLY A 332 -11.84 7.92 -32.59
CA GLY A 332 -11.39 6.84 -33.48
C GLY A 332 -11.19 5.47 -32.81
N GLY A 333 -11.51 5.29 -31.50
CA GLY A 333 -11.43 4.02 -30.82
C GLY A 333 -11.15 4.15 -29.32
N GLN A 334 -10.55 3.15 -28.73
CA GLN A 334 -10.34 3.08 -27.28
C GLN A 334 -8.88 3.24 -26.89
N VAL A 335 -8.64 3.72 -25.67
CA VAL A 335 -7.33 3.79 -25.00
C VAL A 335 -7.43 3.00 -23.70
N LEU A 336 -6.46 2.16 -23.41
CA LEU A 336 -6.30 1.52 -22.10
C LEU A 336 -5.34 2.33 -21.25
N LEU A 337 -5.80 2.89 -20.14
CA LEU A 337 -4.94 3.45 -19.11
C LEU A 337 -4.60 2.37 -18.08
N ILE A 338 -3.30 2.18 -17.81
CA ILE A 338 -2.74 1.38 -16.71
C ILE A 338 -2.10 2.37 -15.74
N ASP A 339 -2.82 2.68 -14.66
CA ASP A 339 -2.42 3.69 -13.69
C ASP A 339 -1.52 3.08 -12.61
N GLU A 340 -0.22 3.29 -12.73
CA GLU A 340 0.84 2.91 -11.79
C GLU A 340 1.50 4.13 -11.12
N SER A 341 0.83 5.28 -11.14
CA SER A 341 1.39 6.61 -10.87
C SER A 341 1.71 6.90 -9.40
N TYR A 342 1.36 6.02 -8.45
CA TYR A 342 1.51 6.28 -7.02
C TYR A 342 2.97 6.35 -6.56
N ASN A 343 3.81 5.39 -6.96
CA ASN A 343 5.23 5.35 -6.60
C ASN A 343 6.01 4.46 -7.57
N ALA A 344 7.35 4.63 -7.61
CA ALA A 344 8.23 3.84 -8.46
C ALA A 344 9.52 3.45 -7.73
N ASN A 345 9.97 2.23 -8.00
CA ASN A 345 11.30 1.71 -7.75
C ASN A 345 11.62 0.69 -8.86
N PRO A 346 12.87 0.25 -9.03
CA PRO A 346 13.25 -0.62 -10.14
C PRO A 346 12.39 -1.90 -10.25
N ALA A 347 12.13 -2.59 -9.15
CA ALA A 347 11.32 -3.81 -9.14
C ALA A 347 9.87 -3.54 -9.55
N SER A 348 9.27 -2.45 -9.02
CA SER A 348 7.88 -2.10 -9.35
C SER A 348 7.70 -1.59 -10.78
N VAL A 349 8.72 -0.93 -11.37
CA VAL A 349 8.68 -0.53 -12.79
C VAL A 349 8.76 -1.76 -13.69
N ARG A 350 9.66 -2.71 -13.40
CA ARG A 350 9.74 -3.98 -14.14
C ARG A 350 8.43 -4.75 -14.09
N ALA A 351 7.85 -4.91 -12.90
CA ALA A 351 6.56 -5.58 -12.72
C ALA A 351 5.40 -4.89 -13.48
N ALA A 352 5.39 -3.55 -13.54
CA ALA A 352 4.39 -2.79 -14.29
C ALA A 352 4.54 -2.98 -15.81
N LEU A 353 5.77 -3.00 -16.31
CA LEU A 353 6.07 -3.28 -17.71
C LEU A 353 5.68 -4.72 -18.09
N GLU A 354 5.97 -5.71 -17.25
CA GLU A 354 5.53 -7.10 -17.42
C GLU A 354 4.00 -7.21 -17.45
N ALA A 355 3.32 -6.54 -16.52
CA ALA A 355 1.85 -6.49 -16.50
C ALA A 355 1.27 -5.79 -17.74
N MET A 356 1.92 -4.74 -18.25
CA MET A 356 1.51 -4.12 -19.53
C MET A 356 1.70 -5.08 -20.71
N ALA A 357 2.75 -5.90 -20.70
CA ALA A 357 3.03 -6.88 -21.75
C ALA A 357 1.93 -7.95 -21.89
N THR A 358 1.12 -8.20 -20.85
CA THR A 358 -0.04 -9.11 -20.93
C THR A 358 -1.23 -8.53 -21.70
N THR A 359 -1.19 -7.25 -22.08
CA THR A 359 -2.25 -6.61 -22.88
C THR A 359 -2.20 -7.12 -24.31
N GLU A 360 -3.32 -7.63 -24.82
CA GLU A 360 -3.40 -8.15 -26.18
C GLU A 360 -3.22 -7.05 -27.22
N ARG A 361 -2.30 -7.26 -28.17
CA ARG A 361 -2.05 -6.29 -29.24
C ARG A 361 -3.17 -6.21 -30.28
N SER A 362 -4.05 -7.21 -30.33
CA SER A 362 -5.28 -7.15 -31.13
C SER A 362 -6.22 -6.04 -30.65
N ASP A 363 -6.25 -5.78 -29.33
CA ASP A 363 -7.13 -4.80 -28.72
C ASP A 363 -6.45 -3.42 -28.65
N PHE A 364 -5.18 -3.41 -28.22
CA PHE A 364 -4.35 -2.20 -28.08
C PHE A 364 -2.99 -2.42 -28.75
N PRO A 365 -2.87 -2.13 -30.04
CA PRO A 365 -1.68 -2.44 -30.84
C PRO A 365 -0.42 -1.67 -30.43
N ARG A 366 -0.55 -0.48 -29.81
CA ARG A 366 0.61 0.34 -29.41
C ARG A 366 0.72 0.43 -27.88
N ARG A 367 1.90 0.09 -27.35
CA ARG A 367 2.24 0.21 -25.93
C ARG A 367 3.05 1.46 -25.67
N VAL A 368 2.51 2.35 -24.86
CA VAL A 368 3.12 3.64 -24.47
C VAL A 368 3.47 3.61 -22.99
N ALA A 369 4.74 3.71 -22.65
CA ALA A 369 5.20 3.83 -21.27
C ALA A 369 5.52 5.30 -20.93
N VAL A 370 4.87 5.85 -19.91
CA VAL A 370 5.08 7.21 -19.40
C VAL A 370 5.80 7.10 -18.06
N LEU A 371 7.09 7.39 -18.05
CA LEU A 371 7.98 7.09 -16.93
C LEU A 371 8.55 8.36 -16.30
N GLY A 372 8.39 8.51 -15.00
CA GLY A 372 9.04 9.53 -14.18
C GLY A 372 10.17 8.95 -13.32
N ASP A 373 11.04 9.82 -12.80
CA ASP A 373 12.18 9.42 -11.98
C ASP A 373 11.78 8.48 -10.83
N MET A 374 12.66 7.52 -10.57
CA MET A 374 12.67 6.71 -9.36
C MET A 374 13.58 7.37 -8.33
N LEU A 375 13.00 7.83 -7.23
CA LEU A 375 13.72 8.55 -6.18
C LEU A 375 14.22 7.61 -5.07
N GLU A 376 15.06 8.15 -4.19
CA GLU A 376 15.61 7.45 -3.02
C GLU A 376 16.53 6.26 -3.36
N LEU A 377 17.16 6.27 -4.53
CA LEU A 377 18.07 5.21 -5.01
C LEU A 377 19.54 5.47 -4.70
N GLY A 378 19.89 6.65 -4.13
CA GLY A 378 21.27 7.00 -3.79
C GLY A 378 22.19 6.99 -5.03
N ASP A 379 23.43 6.60 -4.83
CA ASP A 379 24.49 6.59 -5.87
C ASP A 379 24.18 5.61 -7.03
N ALA A 380 23.39 4.58 -6.77
CA ALA A 380 22.97 3.60 -7.77
C ALA A 380 21.90 4.12 -8.75
N SER A 381 21.39 5.34 -8.54
CA SER A 381 20.25 5.89 -9.29
C SER A 381 20.46 5.83 -10.80
N ALA A 382 21.59 6.29 -11.29
CA ALA A 382 21.89 6.34 -12.72
C ALA A 382 21.89 4.93 -13.37
N GLU A 383 22.55 3.97 -12.73
CA GLU A 383 22.64 2.58 -13.20
C GLU A 383 21.26 1.90 -13.20
N LEU A 384 20.50 2.09 -12.11
CA LEU A 384 19.16 1.49 -11.96
C LEU A 384 18.15 2.04 -12.97
N HIS A 385 18.24 3.33 -13.35
CA HIS A 385 17.40 3.88 -14.42
C HIS A 385 17.78 3.31 -15.79
N ARG A 386 19.07 3.28 -16.16
CA ARG A 386 19.55 2.66 -17.41
C ARG A 386 19.17 1.18 -17.49
N GLY A 387 19.29 0.46 -16.40
CA GLY A 387 18.94 -0.97 -16.29
C GLY A 387 17.46 -1.30 -16.50
N LEU A 388 16.58 -0.31 -16.68
CA LEU A 388 15.18 -0.54 -17.10
C LEU A 388 15.06 -0.83 -18.60
N LYS A 389 16.08 -0.54 -19.41
CA LYS A 389 16.05 -0.73 -20.87
C LYS A 389 15.64 -2.14 -21.27
N GLU A 390 16.22 -3.15 -20.63
CA GLU A 390 15.90 -4.55 -20.92
C GLU A 390 14.41 -4.86 -20.67
N ALA A 391 13.83 -4.32 -19.58
CA ALA A 391 12.42 -4.50 -19.26
C ALA A 391 11.51 -3.76 -20.25
N VAL A 392 11.90 -2.59 -20.72
CA VAL A 392 11.20 -1.83 -21.78
C VAL A 392 11.19 -2.63 -23.08
N ASP A 393 12.34 -3.18 -23.48
CA ASP A 393 12.46 -4.01 -24.69
C ASP A 393 11.65 -5.31 -24.55
N ALA A 394 11.76 -6.03 -23.42
CA ALA A 394 11.06 -7.28 -23.17
C ALA A 394 9.53 -7.11 -23.13
N ALA A 395 9.05 -5.97 -22.59
CA ALA A 395 7.64 -5.63 -22.59
C ALA A 395 7.12 -5.23 -23.98
N GLY A 396 7.99 -5.08 -24.96
CA GLY A 396 7.64 -4.66 -26.32
C GLY A 396 7.01 -3.25 -26.32
N VAL A 397 7.58 -2.31 -25.55
CA VAL A 397 7.14 -0.92 -25.53
C VAL A 397 7.46 -0.26 -26.87
N ASP A 398 6.46 0.32 -27.50
CA ASP A 398 6.59 0.98 -28.80
C ASP A 398 7.04 2.44 -28.63
N LEU A 399 6.64 3.10 -27.55
CA LEU A 399 6.96 4.50 -27.29
C LEU A 399 7.16 4.77 -25.80
N VAL A 400 8.22 5.50 -25.47
CA VAL A 400 8.48 5.98 -24.11
C VAL A 400 8.36 7.50 -24.07
N LEU A 401 7.54 7.99 -23.17
CA LEU A 401 7.52 9.38 -22.74
C LEU A 401 8.17 9.43 -21.36
N ALA A 402 9.18 10.27 -21.18
CA ALA A 402 9.96 10.29 -19.96
C ALA A 402 9.99 11.67 -19.32
N CYS A 403 10.03 11.74 -17.98
CA CYS A 403 10.33 12.99 -17.29
C CYS A 403 11.26 12.79 -16.11
N GLY A 404 12.06 13.82 -15.87
CA GLY A 404 13.08 13.85 -14.83
C GLY A 404 14.50 13.60 -15.33
N PRO A 405 15.50 14.12 -14.62
CA PRO A 405 16.89 14.06 -15.04
C PRO A 405 17.48 12.63 -15.04
N MET A 406 17.03 11.77 -14.12
CA MET A 406 17.53 10.38 -14.06
C MET A 406 16.85 9.51 -15.13
N MET A 407 15.55 9.70 -15.38
CA MET A 407 14.85 8.97 -16.44
C MET A 407 15.34 9.36 -17.84
N LYS A 408 15.96 10.53 -18.00
CA LYS A 408 16.66 10.91 -19.23
C LYS A 408 17.74 9.91 -19.62
N LEU A 409 18.45 9.35 -18.65
CA LEU A 409 19.52 8.37 -18.90
C LEU A 409 18.97 7.09 -19.57
N LEU A 410 17.81 6.60 -19.12
CA LEU A 410 17.12 5.52 -19.81
C LEU A 410 16.69 5.97 -21.20
N PHE A 411 16.04 7.14 -21.30
CA PHE A 411 15.49 7.65 -22.58
C PHE A 411 16.57 7.76 -23.65
N ASP A 412 17.76 8.25 -23.31
CA ASP A 412 18.89 8.40 -24.24
C ASP A 412 19.45 7.04 -24.71
N ASP A 413 19.32 5.98 -23.89
CA ASP A 413 19.78 4.62 -24.20
C ASP A 413 18.76 3.80 -25.03
N LEU A 414 17.51 4.30 -25.20
CA LEU A 414 16.48 3.61 -25.99
C LEU A 414 16.76 3.67 -27.49
N LYS A 415 16.15 2.77 -28.25
CA LYS A 415 16.15 2.81 -29.71
C LYS A 415 15.45 4.09 -30.19
N PRO A 416 15.93 4.76 -31.25
CA PRO A 416 15.28 5.99 -31.76
C PRO A 416 13.78 5.87 -32.02
N ALA A 417 13.31 4.69 -32.45
CA ALA A 417 11.87 4.43 -32.67
C ALA A 417 11.04 4.39 -31.36
N GLN A 418 11.67 4.14 -30.23
CA GLN A 418 11.02 4.10 -28.91
C GLN A 418 11.05 5.46 -28.21
N GLN A 419 11.89 6.39 -28.65
CA GLN A 419 12.05 7.73 -28.07
C GLN A 419 10.89 8.63 -28.51
N GLY A 420 9.88 8.79 -27.67
CA GLY A 420 8.76 9.70 -27.93
C GLY A 420 9.11 11.14 -27.54
N ALA A 421 9.17 11.44 -26.25
CA ALA A 421 9.55 12.74 -25.74
C ALA A 421 10.17 12.62 -24.35
N TRP A 422 11.01 13.59 -24.01
CA TRP A 422 11.53 13.81 -22.67
C TRP A 422 11.26 15.24 -22.20
N ALA A 423 10.91 15.41 -20.94
CA ALA A 423 10.73 16.70 -20.28
C ALA A 423 11.44 16.73 -18.91
N GLN A 424 11.67 17.93 -18.37
CA GLN A 424 12.33 18.09 -17.07
C GLN A 424 11.47 17.56 -15.91
N ASP A 425 10.14 17.68 -16.01
CA ASP A 425 9.17 17.23 -15.02
C ASP A 425 7.84 16.81 -15.68
N SER A 426 6.94 16.24 -14.87
CA SER A 426 5.63 15.79 -15.34
C SER A 426 4.72 16.92 -15.81
N THR A 427 4.90 18.15 -15.32
CA THR A 427 4.10 19.30 -15.74
C THR A 427 4.41 19.69 -17.18
N GLN A 428 5.69 19.76 -17.53
CA GLN A 428 6.15 20.03 -18.89
C GLN A 428 5.79 18.88 -19.85
N LEU A 429 5.77 17.64 -19.35
CA LEU A 429 5.40 16.47 -20.15
C LEU A 429 3.90 16.42 -20.48
N ALA A 430 3.05 17.06 -19.66
CA ALA A 430 1.59 16.86 -19.71
C ALA A 430 0.96 17.17 -21.07
N GLU A 431 1.29 18.29 -21.70
CA GLU A 431 0.75 18.67 -23.02
C GLU A 431 1.22 17.68 -24.10
N ILE A 432 2.52 17.40 -24.14
CA ILE A 432 3.11 16.46 -25.10
C ILE A 432 2.47 15.06 -24.94
N PHE A 433 2.27 14.62 -23.70
CA PHE A 433 1.64 13.34 -23.38
C PHE A 433 0.22 13.27 -23.93
N LEU A 434 -0.60 14.28 -23.62
CA LEU A 434 -2.00 14.29 -24.07
C LEU A 434 -2.12 14.35 -25.61
N ASP A 435 -1.21 15.03 -26.30
CA ASP A 435 -1.21 15.11 -27.77
C ASP A 435 -0.65 13.84 -28.44
N THR A 436 0.15 13.07 -27.70
CA THR A 436 0.75 11.81 -28.20
C THR A 436 -0.22 10.63 -28.12
N VAL A 437 -1.09 10.60 -27.09
CA VAL A 437 -2.03 9.49 -26.84
C VAL A 437 -3.15 9.49 -27.86
N ARG A 438 -3.41 8.32 -28.44
CA ARG A 438 -4.43 8.10 -29.48
C ARG A 438 -5.15 6.77 -29.33
N ALA A 439 -6.24 6.59 -30.03
CA ALA A 439 -6.95 5.32 -30.10
C ALA A 439 -6.00 4.15 -30.47
N GLY A 440 -6.18 3.01 -29.81
CA GLY A 440 -5.34 1.83 -29.93
C GLY A 440 -4.14 1.80 -29.00
N ASP A 441 -3.99 2.78 -28.09
CA ASP A 441 -2.89 2.79 -27.12
C ASP A 441 -3.22 2.04 -25.83
N ALA A 442 -2.28 1.22 -25.35
CA ALA A 442 -2.16 0.84 -23.96
C ALA A 442 -1.12 1.77 -23.30
N VAL A 443 -1.57 2.65 -22.43
CA VAL A 443 -0.76 3.70 -21.77
C VAL A 443 -0.51 3.30 -20.33
N MET A 444 0.74 3.09 -19.93
CA MET A 444 1.15 2.85 -18.57
C MET A 444 1.87 4.09 -18.02
N ILE A 445 1.42 4.61 -16.85
CA ILE A 445 1.98 5.80 -16.22
C ILE A 445 2.62 5.41 -14.89
N LYS A 446 3.93 5.68 -14.71
CA LYS A 446 4.63 5.32 -13.48
C LYS A 446 5.78 6.27 -13.15
N GLY A 447 5.94 6.59 -11.87
CA GLY A 447 7.06 7.38 -11.31
C GLY A 447 6.96 7.45 -9.79
N SER A 448 8.00 7.92 -9.14
CA SER A 448 7.99 8.16 -7.69
C SER A 448 6.94 9.21 -7.32
N LEU A 449 6.45 9.16 -6.07
CA LEU A 449 5.40 10.07 -5.60
C LEU A 449 5.75 11.55 -5.83
N ALA A 450 7.01 11.94 -5.56
CA ALA A 450 7.46 13.31 -5.78
C ALA A 450 7.69 13.65 -7.27
N SER A 451 7.74 12.67 -8.18
CA SER A 451 7.74 12.91 -9.63
C SER A 451 6.36 13.32 -10.16
N LYS A 452 5.33 13.29 -9.30
CA LYS A 452 3.96 13.80 -9.56
C LYS A 452 3.34 13.24 -10.85
N MET A 453 3.41 11.93 -11.03
CA MET A 453 2.85 11.29 -12.23
C MET A 453 1.32 11.13 -12.18
N THR A 454 0.71 11.13 -11.00
CA THR A 454 -0.76 11.04 -10.82
C THR A 454 -1.55 12.09 -11.62
N PRO A 455 -1.14 13.38 -11.67
CA PRO A 455 -1.82 14.39 -12.49
C PRO A 455 -1.90 14.03 -13.97
N LEU A 456 -0.94 13.28 -14.53
CA LEU A 456 -1.01 12.81 -15.93
C LEU A 456 -2.12 11.78 -16.12
N ALA A 457 -2.26 10.84 -15.18
CA ALA A 457 -3.35 9.88 -15.20
C ALA A 457 -4.72 10.57 -15.07
N GLU A 458 -4.84 11.53 -14.15
CA GLU A 458 -6.05 12.34 -13.96
C GLU A 458 -6.39 13.16 -15.19
N ALA A 459 -5.40 13.77 -15.85
CA ALA A 459 -5.59 14.54 -17.07
C ALA A 459 -6.11 13.66 -18.22
N LEU A 460 -5.60 12.43 -18.35
CA LEU A 460 -6.09 11.48 -19.37
C LEU A 460 -7.53 11.03 -19.08
N LEU A 461 -7.86 10.77 -17.79
CA LEU A 461 -9.21 10.45 -17.34
C LEU A 461 -10.19 11.61 -17.53
N ALA A 462 -9.71 12.86 -17.44
CA ALA A 462 -10.53 14.05 -17.70
C ALA A 462 -10.74 14.31 -19.20
N ARG A 463 -9.74 13.95 -20.03
CA ARG A 463 -9.81 14.14 -21.49
C ARG A 463 -10.75 13.16 -22.18
N PHE A 464 -10.77 11.90 -21.75
CA PHE A 464 -11.54 10.84 -22.36
C PHE A 464 -12.50 10.18 -21.35
N PRO A 465 -13.81 10.05 -21.68
CA PRO A 465 -14.77 9.39 -20.80
C PRO A 465 -14.45 7.90 -20.67
N LYS A 466 -14.84 7.32 -19.51
CA LYS A 466 -14.74 5.86 -19.32
C LYS A 466 -15.76 5.14 -20.17
N VAL A 467 -15.39 3.99 -20.73
CA VAL A 467 -16.32 3.13 -21.46
C VAL A 467 -17.43 2.67 -20.52
N GLY A 468 -18.68 2.94 -20.90
CA GLY A 468 -19.86 2.54 -20.12
C GLY A 468 -20.19 3.43 -18.92
N SER A 469 -19.69 4.66 -18.86
CA SER A 469 -20.06 5.70 -17.88
C SER A 469 -21.27 6.49 -18.32
#